data_4990d3bc74d1bb01daee4a5ffa4ff48c
#
_entry.id   4990d3bc74d1bb01daee4a5ffa4ff48c
#
_cell.length_a   1.000
_cell.length_b   1.000
_cell.length_c   1.000
_cell.angle_alpha   90.00
_cell.angle_beta   90.00
_cell.angle_gamma   90.00
#
_symmetry.space_group_name_H-M   'P 1'
#
loop_
_entity.id
_entity.type
_entity.pdbx_description
1 polymer ?
#
loop_
_entity_poly.entity_id
_entity_poly.type
_entity_poly.pdbx_seq_one_letter_code
_entity_poly.pdbx_strand_id
1 'polypeptide(L)'
;MDRRKKTTGKIKGMFHTSGTKHGSYSVGLTVLVIAIVIVFNLVIGQIPEAYRNLDMSSTKIYEISDTTKDLLSGLNDKVDMKVLAVKKDTDDRIKTFISKYAALSDKINVEWIDPVLHPSALTEYNASENTIVVSCEVTGKTTTISFDKILVMDTSSYYYSGNASYSEFDGDGQLTSAVNYVTSDVQKTIYKVSGHG
;
A
#
# COMPACT_ATOMS: atom_id res chain seq x y z
N MET A 1 -65.57 -10.04 35.93
CA MET A 1 -64.16 -9.87 36.39
C MET A 1 -63.47 -11.22 36.25
N ASP A 2 -62.84 -11.46 35.13
CA ASP A 2 -61.80 -12.48 34.92
C ASP A 2 -61.60 -12.84 33.45
N ARG A 3 -61.03 -11.96 32.66
CA ARG A 3 -60.61 -12.24 31.25
C ARG A 3 -59.11 -12.04 31.01
N ARG A 4 -58.32 -11.69 32.02
CA ARG A 4 -56.89 -11.38 31.80
C ARG A 4 -55.90 -12.53 32.12
N LYS A 5 -56.35 -13.65 32.67
CA LYS A 5 -55.45 -14.76 33.02
C LYS A 5 -55.32 -15.88 31.99
N LYS A 6 -56.08 -15.85 30.89
CA LYS A 6 -56.03 -16.94 29.88
C LYS A 6 -55.03 -16.69 28.72
N THR A 7 -54.51 -15.49 28.56
CA THR A 7 -53.63 -15.17 27.45
C THR A 7 -52.16 -15.43 27.72
N THR A 8 -51.73 -15.33 29.00
CA THR A 8 -50.30 -15.52 29.38
C THR A 8 -49.90 -17.01 29.37
N GLY A 9 -50.82 -17.94 29.63
CA GLY A 9 -50.55 -19.38 29.60
C GLY A 9 -50.36 -19.95 28.19
N LYS A 10 -51.01 -19.34 27.18
CA LYS A 10 -50.92 -19.77 25.78
C LYS A 10 -49.59 -19.37 25.12
N ILE A 11 -48.99 -18.28 25.53
CA ILE A 11 -47.71 -17.81 24.99
C ILE A 11 -46.55 -18.67 25.54
N LYS A 12 -46.63 -19.10 26.82
CA LYS A 12 -45.59 -19.95 27.43
C LYS A 12 -45.53 -21.38 26.87
N GLY A 13 -46.65 -21.93 26.38
CA GLY A 13 -46.70 -23.23 25.73
C GLY A 13 -46.20 -23.27 24.29
N MET A 14 -46.18 -22.12 23.61
CA MET A 14 -45.74 -21.99 22.21
C MET A 14 -44.24 -22.12 22.06
N PHE A 15 -43.47 -21.83 23.09
CA PHE A 15 -42.01 -21.92 23.11
C PHE A 15 -41.43 -23.30 23.51
N HIS A 16 -42.30 -24.28 23.82
CA HIS A 16 -41.87 -25.63 24.27
C HIS A 16 -42.18 -26.75 23.26
N THR A 17 -42.63 -26.44 22.06
CA THR A 17 -42.86 -27.45 21.01
C THR A 17 -41.53 -27.79 20.32
N SER A 18 -41.32 -29.08 19.99
CA SER A 18 -40.08 -29.58 19.32
C SER A 18 -39.69 -28.78 18.08
N GLY A 19 -40.64 -28.30 17.30
CA GLY A 19 -40.40 -27.44 16.13
C GLY A 19 -39.85 -26.03 16.45
N THR A 20 -40.22 -25.47 17.63
CA THR A 20 -39.73 -24.16 18.06
C THR A 20 -38.28 -24.21 18.56
N LYS A 21 -37.84 -25.38 19.11
CA LYS A 21 -36.45 -25.58 19.53
C LYS A 21 -35.48 -25.57 18.33
N HIS A 22 -35.87 -26.19 17.22
CA HIS A 22 -35.07 -26.18 16.00
C HIS A 22 -35.05 -24.80 15.32
N GLY A 23 -36.20 -24.09 15.33
CA GLY A 23 -36.29 -22.73 14.80
C GLY A 23 -35.49 -21.70 15.62
N SER A 24 -35.55 -21.78 16.96
CA SER A 24 -34.78 -20.87 17.82
C SER A 24 -33.26 -21.12 17.74
N TYR A 25 -32.85 -22.39 17.56
CA TYR A 25 -31.46 -22.75 17.35
C TYR A 25 -30.91 -22.19 16.03
N SER A 26 -31.69 -22.28 14.95
CA SER A 26 -31.37 -21.73 13.64
C SER A 26 -31.23 -20.20 13.68
N VAL A 27 -32.18 -19.50 14.32
CA VAL A 27 -32.12 -18.05 14.48
C VAL A 27 -30.91 -17.66 15.36
N GLY A 28 -30.66 -18.36 16.45
CA GLY A 28 -29.50 -18.11 17.30
C GLY A 28 -28.17 -18.31 16.56
N LEU A 29 -28.05 -19.35 15.74
CA LEU A 29 -26.89 -19.62 14.92
C LEU A 29 -26.68 -18.50 13.86
N THR A 30 -27.75 -18.06 13.22
CA THR A 30 -27.69 -16.98 12.23
C THR A 30 -27.21 -15.67 12.86
N VAL A 31 -27.73 -15.30 14.03
CA VAL A 31 -27.31 -14.11 14.77
C VAL A 31 -25.84 -14.22 15.17
N LEU A 32 -25.40 -15.40 15.61
CA LEU A 32 -23.99 -15.66 15.96
C LEU A 32 -23.06 -15.45 14.73
N VAL A 33 -23.44 -16.01 13.58
CA VAL A 33 -22.65 -15.85 12.34
C VAL A 33 -22.57 -14.39 11.93
N ILE A 34 -23.69 -13.66 11.98
CA ILE A 34 -23.71 -12.21 11.65
C ILE A 34 -22.78 -11.45 12.62
N ALA A 35 -22.84 -11.75 13.91
CA ALA A 35 -21.97 -11.11 14.90
C ALA A 35 -20.48 -11.39 14.63
N ILE A 36 -20.12 -12.63 14.27
CA ILE A 36 -18.74 -12.99 13.89
C ILE A 36 -18.29 -12.21 12.66
N VAL A 37 -19.13 -12.10 11.63
CA VAL A 37 -18.81 -11.33 10.40
C VAL A 37 -18.58 -9.86 10.70
N ILE A 38 -19.42 -9.27 11.58
CA ILE A 38 -19.26 -7.86 11.98
C ILE A 38 -17.93 -7.66 12.73
N VAL A 39 -17.63 -8.51 13.71
CA VAL A 39 -16.38 -8.45 14.47
C VAL A 39 -15.17 -8.64 13.55
N PHE A 40 -15.25 -9.61 12.63
CA PHE A 40 -14.19 -9.86 11.66
C PHE A 40 -13.92 -8.64 10.76
N ASN A 41 -14.98 -8.01 10.25
CA ASN A 41 -14.85 -6.77 9.46
C ASN A 41 -14.24 -5.62 10.26
N LEU A 42 -14.61 -5.47 11.55
CA LEU A 42 -14.03 -4.43 12.41
C LEU A 42 -12.54 -4.68 12.66
N VAL A 43 -12.13 -5.93 12.88
CA VAL A 43 -10.73 -6.32 13.09
C VAL A 43 -9.92 -6.07 11.81
N ILE A 44 -10.41 -6.50 10.65
CA ILE A 44 -9.74 -6.27 9.36
C ILE A 44 -9.61 -4.76 9.07
N GLY A 45 -10.63 -3.97 9.40
CA GLY A 45 -10.60 -2.52 9.22
C GLY A 45 -9.55 -1.79 10.06
N GLN A 46 -9.04 -2.40 11.13
CA GLN A 46 -8.00 -1.84 11.99
C GLN A 46 -6.58 -2.29 11.59
N ILE A 47 -6.46 -3.25 10.67
CA ILE A 47 -5.15 -3.68 10.17
C ILE A 47 -4.57 -2.57 9.30
N PRO A 48 -3.35 -2.06 9.58
CA PRO A 48 -2.66 -1.12 8.71
C PRO A 48 -2.58 -1.63 7.27
N GLU A 49 -2.72 -0.73 6.30
CA GLU A 49 -2.73 -1.09 4.86
C GLU A 49 -1.50 -1.90 4.46
N ALA A 50 -0.35 -1.64 5.08
CA ALA A 50 0.89 -2.39 4.85
C ALA A 50 0.78 -3.90 5.10
N TYR A 51 -0.06 -4.33 6.03
CA TYR A 51 -0.27 -5.76 6.36
C TYR A 51 -1.50 -6.36 5.68
N ARG A 52 -2.42 -5.52 5.19
CA ARG A 52 -3.66 -5.97 4.57
C ARG A 52 -3.47 -6.46 3.12
N ASN A 53 -2.42 -5.96 2.46
CA ASN A 53 -2.10 -6.31 1.08
C ASN A 53 -1.10 -7.48 1.07
N LEU A 54 -1.62 -8.71 1.12
CA LEU A 54 -0.82 -9.90 0.88
C LEU A 54 -0.47 -9.98 -0.60
N ASP A 55 0.82 -10.16 -0.89
CA ASP A 55 1.25 -10.38 -2.28
C ASP A 55 0.85 -11.79 -2.73
N MET A 56 -0.25 -11.86 -3.46
CA MET A 56 -0.72 -13.10 -4.11
C MET A 56 -0.33 -13.13 -5.59
N SER A 57 0.48 -12.19 -6.06
CA SER A 57 0.90 -12.16 -7.46
C SER A 57 1.92 -13.27 -7.72
N SER A 58 1.79 -13.94 -8.86
CA SER A 58 2.76 -14.95 -9.31
C SER A 58 4.14 -14.33 -9.61
N THR A 59 4.23 -13.02 -9.71
CA THR A 59 5.45 -12.27 -10.03
C THR A 59 6.14 -11.69 -8.81
N LYS A 60 5.56 -11.84 -7.60
CA LYS A 60 6.12 -11.31 -6.34
C LYS A 60 6.52 -9.82 -6.42
N ILE A 61 5.77 -9.04 -7.17
CA ILE A 61 6.07 -7.61 -7.45
C ILE A 61 6.20 -6.75 -6.19
N TYR A 62 5.68 -7.21 -5.05
CA TYR A 62 5.78 -6.52 -3.76
C TYR A 62 6.84 -7.14 -2.84
N GLU A 63 7.67 -8.07 -3.35
CA GLU A 63 8.76 -8.63 -2.57
C GLU A 63 9.85 -7.55 -2.40
N ILE A 64 10.26 -7.34 -1.17
CA ILE A 64 11.33 -6.42 -0.82
C ILE A 64 12.54 -7.26 -0.47
N SER A 65 13.66 -7.01 -1.14
CA SER A 65 14.90 -7.77 -0.99
C SER A 65 15.48 -7.66 0.42
N ASP A 66 16.24 -8.66 0.81
CA ASP A 66 16.92 -8.63 2.11
C ASP A 66 17.95 -7.50 2.17
N THR A 67 18.59 -7.17 1.05
CA THR A 67 19.49 -6.01 0.93
C THR A 67 18.77 -4.70 1.29
N THR A 68 17.53 -4.53 0.82
CA THR A 68 16.71 -3.36 1.15
C THR A 68 16.34 -3.35 2.64
N LYS A 69 15.92 -4.50 3.18
CA LYS A 69 15.59 -4.60 4.62
C LYS A 69 16.81 -4.26 5.49
N ASP A 70 17.98 -4.76 5.13
CA ASP A 70 19.24 -4.45 5.84
C ASP A 70 19.58 -2.96 5.77
N LEU A 71 19.45 -2.35 4.58
CA LEU A 71 19.67 -0.91 4.41
C LEU A 71 18.69 -0.10 5.27
N LEU A 72 17.40 -0.40 5.21
CA LEU A 72 16.37 0.36 5.91
C LEU A 72 16.43 0.20 7.42
N SER A 73 16.82 -0.99 7.91
CA SER A 73 17.03 -1.23 9.35
C SER A 73 18.26 -0.51 9.91
N GLY A 74 19.24 -0.23 9.04
CA GLY A 74 20.47 0.49 9.39
C GLY A 74 20.39 2.00 9.22
N LEU A 75 19.22 2.57 8.82
CA LEU A 75 19.09 4.01 8.65
C LEU A 75 19.20 4.76 9.98
N ASN A 76 20.10 5.72 10.03
CA ASN A 76 20.27 6.63 11.17
C ASN A 76 19.44 7.91 10.96
N ASP A 77 19.40 8.41 9.73
CA ASP A 77 18.81 9.69 9.38
C ASP A 77 17.42 9.52 8.78
N LYS A 78 16.61 10.57 8.90
CA LYS A 78 15.27 10.61 8.29
C LYS A 78 15.40 10.84 6.80
N VAL A 79 14.58 10.11 6.06
CA VAL A 79 14.42 10.23 4.60
C VAL A 79 12.97 10.61 4.30
N ASP A 80 12.81 11.74 3.63
CA ASP A 80 11.49 12.20 3.17
C ASP A 80 11.27 11.78 1.72
N MET A 81 10.12 11.14 1.48
CA MET A 81 9.64 10.76 0.17
C MET A 81 8.37 11.55 -0.14
N LYS A 82 8.46 12.52 -1.05
CA LYS A 82 7.31 13.30 -1.52
C LYS A 82 6.84 12.75 -2.84
N VAL A 83 5.62 12.21 -2.85
CA VAL A 83 5.01 11.60 -4.04
C VAL A 83 4.16 12.65 -4.74
N LEU A 84 4.66 13.20 -5.85
CA LEU A 84 4.01 14.22 -6.64
C LEU A 84 3.02 13.58 -7.62
N ALA A 85 1.89 13.13 -7.13
CA ALA A 85 0.87 12.45 -7.92
C ALA A 85 -0.51 12.52 -7.25
N VAL A 86 -1.55 12.43 -8.07
CA VAL A 86 -2.93 12.29 -7.58
C VAL A 86 -3.11 10.86 -7.05
N LYS A 87 -3.11 10.70 -5.73
CA LYS A 87 -3.09 9.39 -5.07
C LYS A 87 -4.20 8.44 -5.53
N LYS A 88 -5.42 8.97 -5.77
CA LYS A 88 -6.57 8.15 -6.22
C LYS A 88 -6.39 7.60 -7.64
N ASP A 89 -5.65 8.31 -8.50
CA ASP A 89 -5.46 7.97 -9.91
C ASP A 89 -4.14 7.20 -10.15
N THR A 90 -3.31 7.08 -9.10
CA THR A 90 -2.05 6.32 -9.15
C THR A 90 -2.33 4.81 -9.17
N ASP A 91 -1.52 4.06 -9.91
CA ASP A 91 -1.58 2.59 -9.98
C ASP A 91 -1.46 1.96 -8.58
N ASP A 92 -2.32 1.00 -8.28
CA ASP A 92 -2.39 0.36 -6.96
C ASP A 92 -1.09 -0.37 -6.59
N ARG A 93 -0.33 -0.85 -7.58
CA ARG A 93 0.95 -1.52 -7.38
C ARG A 93 1.98 -0.54 -6.79
N ILE A 94 2.05 0.68 -7.33
CA ILE A 94 2.95 1.74 -6.83
C ILE A 94 2.54 2.15 -5.42
N LYS A 95 1.26 2.42 -5.17
CA LYS A 95 0.74 2.80 -3.84
C LYS A 95 1.06 1.75 -2.79
N THR A 96 0.76 0.49 -3.12
CA THR A 96 0.98 -0.64 -2.23
C THR A 96 2.47 -0.84 -1.93
N PHE A 97 3.31 -0.75 -2.96
CA PHE A 97 4.75 -0.91 -2.80
C PHE A 97 5.36 0.19 -1.93
N ILE A 98 5.05 1.48 -2.20
CA ILE A 98 5.51 2.61 -1.38
C ILE A 98 5.09 2.43 0.09
N SER A 99 3.84 2.02 0.33
CA SER A 99 3.34 1.79 1.68
C SER A 99 4.09 0.67 2.40
N LYS A 100 4.32 -0.46 1.73
CA LYS A 100 5.10 -1.59 2.28
C LYS A 100 6.56 -1.20 2.54
N TYR A 101 7.18 -0.48 1.61
CA TYR A 101 8.55 -0.03 1.73
C TYR A 101 8.74 0.91 2.93
N ALA A 102 7.87 1.91 3.06
CA ALA A 102 7.91 2.85 4.18
C ALA A 102 7.67 2.18 5.54
N ALA A 103 6.84 1.13 5.59
CA ALA A 103 6.57 0.39 6.82
C ALA A 103 7.78 -0.38 7.38
N LEU A 104 8.87 -0.56 6.62
CA LEU A 104 10.07 -1.25 7.06
C LEU A 104 10.98 -0.41 7.95
N SER A 105 10.82 0.92 7.98
CA SER A 105 11.63 1.81 8.81
C SER A 105 10.85 3.02 9.28
N ASP A 106 10.95 3.35 10.56
CA ASP A 106 10.39 4.58 11.15
C ASP A 106 11.13 5.85 10.69
N LYS A 107 12.23 5.69 9.98
CA LYS A 107 13.02 6.78 9.38
C LYS A 107 12.48 7.23 8.02
N ILE A 108 11.62 6.45 7.38
CA ILE A 108 11.02 6.80 6.09
C ILE A 108 9.70 7.52 6.33
N ASN A 109 9.62 8.76 5.87
CA ASN A 109 8.40 9.56 5.87
C ASN A 109 7.87 9.69 4.45
N VAL A 110 6.58 9.40 4.23
CA VAL A 110 5.94 9.50 2.91
C VAL A 110 4.81 10.51 2.95
N GLU A 111 4.90 11.50 2.07
CA GLU A 111 3.89 12.52 1.88
C GLU A 111 3.40 12.50 0.42
N TRP A 112 2.08 12.47 0.23
CA TRP A 112 1.45 12.58 -1.09
C TRP A 112 1.05 14.03 -1.33
N ILE A 113 1.57 14.62 -2.40
CA ILE A 113 1.28 15.98 -2.81
C ILE A 113 0.55 15.90 -4.16
N ASP A 114 -0.72 16.31 -4.15
CA ASP A 114 -1.53 16.35 -5.38
C ASP A 114 -1.10 17.57 -6.22
N PRO A 115 -0.49 17.36 -7.41
CA PRO A 115 0.00 18.45 -8.23
C PRO A 115 -1.11 19.28 -8.88
N VAL A 116 -2.35 18.76 -8.92
CA VAL A 116 -3.51 19.53 -9.39
C VAL A 116 -3.93 20.55 -8.34
N LEU A 117 -3.85 20.19 -7.06
CA LEU A 117 -4.16 21.08 -5.95
C LEU A 117 -2.98 21.98 -5.59
N HIS A 118 -1.75 21.51 -5.78
CA HIS A 118 -0.51 22.19 -5.42
C HIS A 118 0.48 22.25 -6.61
N PRO A 119 0.16 22.95 -7.71
CA PRO A 119 1.00 22.96 -8.92
C PRO A 119 2.39 23.56 -8.69
N SER A 120 2.55 24.42 -7.68
CA SER A 120 3.85 24.99 -7.32
C SER A 120 4.86 23.94 -6.85
N ALA A 121 4.40 22.80 -6.33
CA ALA A 121 5.27 21.72 -5.86
C ALA A 121 6.14 21.16 -7.00
N LEU A 122 5.63 21.09 -8.23
CA LEU A 122 6.43 20.61 -9.37
C LEU A 122 7.64 21.52 -9.64
N THR A 123 7.45 22.82 -9.51
CA THR A 123 8.54 23.79 -9.67
C THR A 123 9.48 23.79 -8.47
N GLU A 124 8.94 23.72 -7.26
CA GLU A 124 9.69 23.71 -6.00
C GLU A 124 10.66 22.52 -5.95
N TYR A 125 10.19 21.33 -6.34
CA TYR A 125 11.03 20.12 -6.34
C TYR A 125 11.73 19.87 -7.68
N ASN A 126 11.58 20.75 -8.67
CA ASN A 126 12.10 20.59 -10.02
C ASN A 126 11.80 19.18 -10.58
N ALA A 127 10.55 18.76 -10.44
CA ALA A 127 10.10 17.43 -10.81
C ALA A 127 8.80 17.49 -11.62
N SER A 128 8.51 16.41 -12.35
CA SER A 128 7.25 16.25 -13.09
C SER A 128 6.21 15.54 -12.24
N GLU A 129 4.96 15.53 -12.71
CA GLU A 129 3.92 14.65 -12.17
C GLU A 129 4.35 13.17 -12.23
N ASN A 130 3.76 12.34 -11.37
CA ASN A 130 4.07 10.92 -11.27
C ASN A 130 5.55 10.65 -10.94
N THR A 131 6.09 11.45 -10.02
CA THR A 131 7.48 11.37 -9.56
C THR A 131 7.54 11.31 -8.04
N ILE A 132 8.46 10.50 -7.52
CA ILE A 132 8.82 10.47 -6.10
C ILE A 132 10.09 11.29 -5.92
N VAL A 133 10.04 12.31 -5.09
CA VAL A 133 11.21 13.08 -4.66
C VAL A 133 11.68 12.47 -3.35
N VAL A 134 12.91 11.99 -3.33
CA VAL A 134 13.56 11.40 -2.15
C VAL A 134 14.64 12.34 -1.66
N SER A 135 14.60 12.73 -0.40
CA SER A 135 15.56 13.66 0.20
C SER A 135 15.96 13.26 1.61
N CYS A 136 17.18 13.65 2.00
CA CYS A 136 17.67 13.53 3.37
C CYS A 136 18.21 14.89 3.79
N GLU A 137 17.63 15.46 4.84
CA GLU A 137 18.02 16.79 5.32
C GLU A 137 19.46 16.83 5.83
N VAL A 138 19.92 15.77 6.50
CA VAL A 138 21.27 15.69 7.10
C VAL A 138 22.36 15.77 6.03
N THR A 139 22.19 15.08 4.91
CA THR A 139 23.17 15.08 3.81
C THR A 139 22.94 16.21 2.82
N GLY A 140 21.77 16.85 2.83
CA GLY A 140 21.32 17.85 1.86
C GLY A 140 21.08 17.28 0.46
N LYS A 141 21.09 15.94 0.29
CA LYS A 141 20.92 15.30 -1.01
C LYS A 141 19.45 15.06 -1.33
N THR A 142 19.16 15.21 -2.61
CA THR A 142 17.83 14.95 -3.18
C THR A 142 17.97 14.20 -4.50
N THR A 143 17.06 13.30 -4.78
CA THR A 143 16.94 12.60 -6.07
C THR A 143 15.49 12.37 -6.41
N THR A 144 15.20 12.03 -7.66
CA THR A 144 13.84 11.83 -8.17
C THR A 144 13.69 10.48 -8.86
N ILE A 145 12.53 9.86 -8.72
CA ILE A 145 12.18 8.59 -9.35
C ILE A 145 10.84 8.79 -10.07
N SER A 146 10.84 8.72 -11.39
CA SER A 146 9.59 8.69 -12.17
C SER A 146 8.89 7.33 -12.02
N PHE A 147 7.57 7.31 -12.04
CA PHE A 147 6.79 6.08 -12.01
C PHE A 147 7.08 5.14 -13.18
N ASP A 148 7.49 5.69 -14.34
CA ASP A 148 7.89 4.91 -15.52
C ASP A 148 9.15 4.04 -15.28
N LYS A 149 9.97 4.41 -14.29
CA LYS A 149 11.11 3.59 -13.86
C LYS A 149 10.71 2.47 -12.91
N ILE A 150 9.59 2.63 -12.21
CA ILE A 150 9.03 1.63 -11.30
C ILE A 150 8.19 0.62 -12.08
N LEU A 151 7.31 1.13 -12.95
CA LEU A 151 6.45 0.35 -13.84
C LEU A 151 6.96 0.49 -15.27
N VAL A 152 7.85 -0.40 -15.66
CA VAL A 152 8.44 -0.38 -17.00
C VAL A 152 7.46 -0.97 -18.01
N MET A 153 7.10 -0.20 -19.03
CA MET A 153 6.22 -0.65 -20.10
C MET A 153 7.05 -1.27 -21.24
N ASP A 154 6.64 -2.47 -21.66
CA ASP A 154 7.12 -3.03 -22.92
C ASP A 154 6.33 -2.42 -24.09
N THR A 155 6.98 -1.54 -24.81
CA THR A 155 6.42 -0.90 -26.01
C THR A 155 6.73 -1.70 -27.29
N SER A 156 7.55 -2.73 -27.22
CA SER A 156 7.93 -3.54 -28.40
C SER A 156 6.74 -4.29 -28.98
N SER A 157 5.85 -4.77 -28.13
CA SER A 157 4.62 -5.45 -28.54
C SER A 157 3.53 -4.51 -29.09
N TYR A 158 3.61 -3.23 -28.79
CA TYR A 158 2.61 -2.22 -29.22
C TYR A 158 2.53 -2.12 -30.75
N TYR A 159 3.67 -2.21 -31.44
CA TYR A 159 3.73 -2.15 -32.89
C TYR A 159 3.06 -3.35 -33.59
N TYR A 160 2.97 -4.49 -32.91
CA TYR A 160 2.41 -5.71 -33.48
C TYR A 160 0.99 -6.04 -33.02
N SER A 161 0.65 -5.67 -31.80
CA SER A 161 -0.65 -6.05 -31.17
C SER A 161 -1.55 -4.86 -30.84
N GLY A 162 -1.04 -3.62 -30.90
CA GLY A 162 -1.75 -2.43 -30.44
C GLY A 162 -1.93 -2.35 -28.93
N ASN A 163 -1.38 -3.29 -28.15
CA ASN A 163 -1.48 -3.33 -26.70
C ASN A 163 -0.09 -3.17 -26.08
N ALA A 164 0.06 -2.18 -25.22
CA ALA A 164 1.22 -2.07 -24.34
C ALA A 164 1.01 -2.99 -23.12
N SER A 165 2.04 -3.72 -22.74
CA SER A 165 2.06 -4.51 -21.50
C SER A 165 3.15 -4.03 -20.56
N TYR A 166 2.96 -4.21 -19.25
CA TYR A 166 4.04 -3.97 -18.31
C TYR A 166 5.04 -5.13 -18.39
N SER A 167 6.33 -4.83 -18.57
CA SER A 167 7.39 -5.83 -18.64
C SER A 167 8.02 -6.10 -17.30
N GLU A 168 8.10 -5.09 -16.43
CA GLU A 168 8.84 -5.15 -15.19
C GLU A 168 8.25 -4.21 -14.13
N PHE A 169 8.38 -4.59 -12.86
CA PHE A 169 8.15 -3.75 -11.70
C PHE A 169 9.43 -3.66 -10.88
N ASP A 170 10.12 -2.52 -10.95
CA ASP A 170 11.40 -2.27 -10.26
C ASP A 170 11.27 -1.28 -9.10
N GLY A 171 10.24 -1.46 -8.27
CA GLY A 171 10.05 -0.60 -7.09
C GLY A 171 11.17 -0.73 -6.07
N ASP A 172 11.62 -1.95 -5.81
CA ASP A 172 12.67 -2.23 -4.82
C ASP A 172 14.00 -1.61 -5.24
N GLY A 173 14.44 -1.84 -6.47
CA GLY A 173 15.71 -1.32 -6.99
C GLY A 173 15.73 0.21 -7.01
N GLN A 174 14.66 0.83 -7.49
CA GLN A 174 14.59 2.29 -7.63
C GLN A 174 14.56 3.00 -6.27
N LEU A 175 13.67 2.57 -5.34
CA LEU A 175 13.57 3.20 -4.03
C LEU A 175 14.84 2.98 -3.20
N THR A 176 15.38 1.76 -3.21
CA THR A 176 16.59 1.41 -2.45
C THR A 176 17.82 2.19 -2.96
N SER A 177 17.97 2.30 -4.27
CA SER A 177 19.03 3.10 -4.87
C SER A 177 18.91 4.58 -4.48
N ALA A 178 17.71 5.12 -4.48
CA ALA A 178 17.47 6.52 -4.10
C ALA A 178 17.77 6.77 -2.62
N VAL A 179 17.27 5.89 -1.72
CA VAL A 179 17.54 5.99 -0.28
C VAL A 179 19.04 5.88 -0.01
N ASN A 180 19.72 4.89 -0.58
CA ASN A 180 21.16 4.73 -0.44
C ASN A 180 21.92 5.97 -0.96
N TYR A 181 21.49 6.57 -2.06
CA TYR A 181 22.12 7.78 -2.60
C TYR A 181 21.98 8.96 -1.63
N VAL A 182 20.76 9.22 -1.11
CA VAL A 182 20.53 10.40 -0.27
C VAL A 182 21.12 10.25 1.14
N THR A 183 21.29 9.04 1.63
CA THR A 183 21.85 8.78 2.99
C THR A 183 23.35 8.50 3.00
N SER A 184 23.98 8.25 1.84
CA SER A 184 25.40 7.94 1.77
C SER A 184 26.24 9.21 1.82
N ASP A 185 27.24 9.27 2.67
CA ASP A 185 28.26 10.34 2.72
C ASP A 185 29.27 10.23 1.57
N VAL A 186 29.37 9.04 0.95
CA VAL A 186 30.36 8.76 -0.08
C VAL A 186 29.80 9.10 -1.46
N GLN A 187 30.39 10.11 -2.10
CA GLN A 187 30.14 10.37 -3.53
C GLN A 187 31.01 9.42 -4.38
N LYS A 188 30.37 8.44 -5.01
CA LYS A 188 31.06 7.62 -6.03
C LYS A 188 31.15 8.41 -7.32
N THR A 189 32.37 8.83 -7.68
CA THR A 189 32.63 9.51 -8.95
C THR A 189 33.03 8.51 -10.01
N ILE A 190 32.28 8.43 -11.10
CA ILE A 190 32.62 7.63 -12.28
C ILE A 190 33.31 8.54 -13.28
N TYR A 191 34.57 8.26 -13.58
CA TYR A 191 35.31 8.98 -14.62
C TYR A 191 35.12 8.27 -15.96
N LYS A 192 34.56 8.98 -16.94
CA LYS A 192 34.55 8.54 -18.34
C LYS A 192 35.85 9.01 -18.99
N VAL A 193 36.71 8.09 -19.36
CA VAL A 193 37.87 8.41 -20.17
C VAL A 193 37.42 8.56 -21.63
N SER A 194 37.59 9.75 -22.19
CA SER A 194 37.35 10.05 -23.62
C SER A 194 38.63 10.51 -24.27
N GLY A 195 38.91 10.07 -25.47
CA GLY A 195 40.05 10.57 -26.23
C GLY A 195 41.17 9.57 -26.53
N HIS A 196 40.83 8.30 -26.57
CA HIS A 196 41.72 7.32 -27.19
C HIS A 196 41.41 7.31 -28.70
N GLY A 197 42.30 7.98 -29.47
CA GLY A 197 42.28 7.91 -30.91
C GLY A 197 42.62 6.53 -31.44
#